data_e54072f9f2566fc394df5d31f2530b65
#
_entry.id   e54072f9f2566fc394df5d31f2530b65
#
_cell.length_a   1.000
_cell.length_b   1.000
_cell.length_c   1.000
_cell.angle_alpha   90.00
_cell.angle_beta   90.00
_cell.angle_gamma   90.00
#
_symmetry.space_group_name_H-M   'P 1'
#
loop_
_entity.id
_entity.type
_entity.pdbx_description
1 polymer ?
#
loop_
_entity_poly.entity_id
_entity_poly.type
_entity_poly.pdbx_seq_one_letter_code
_entity_poly.pdbx_strand_id
1 'polypeptide(L)'
;MSVRTARNRRSSPALFQKVLVANRGEIAARVFRTCRRLGISTVAICSEADNRALHARMADEVWQVGPAASAQSYLNMEAILEVAKRSGAQAIHPGYGFLSENPDFSEACRGAGLVFIGPGAGAMRKLGNKVEGRRRMAAAGVPVVPGLHKKGMKEADLRAWAAKNGYPILLKAAAGGGGRGMRLVSNAEELAPALATARGEALTAFGDDTLFAERYLEHARHIEVQVLVDSFGYGVSFGERECSLQRRHQKLVEETPSPVVDQATRRKLGRWALAACQAAGYSNAGTVEFLRDHNGGFYFLEVNARLQVEHPVTEIVTGLDLVEAQIRIAAGERLTVPRRGLQPRGWAMECRIQAEDPENGFRPSPGRIRLYRPPEGPRVRVDSGVAEGDEVSSYYDSLLAKLIVWGPDRIAVVKTMAAALAEFRIGGVATTIPFHRRVMADADFIRGVIDTGYVERLIARKVPELDSELEAVALVAATHFHQQGARRILPIRRAAGAWTLAGRHAAQLRAGLCNPWGKR
;
A
#
# COMPACT_ATOMS: atom_id res chain seq x y z
N MET A 1 -27.90 -2.60 51.78
CA MET A 1 -26.52 -2.11 51.65
C MET A 1 -25.94 -2.66 50.32
N SER A 2 -25.95 -1.84 49.29
CA SER A 2 -25.45 -2.20 47.97
C SER A 2 -24.07 -1.57 47.77
N VAL A 3 -23.02 -2.40 47.77
CA VAL A 3 -21.64 -1.97 47.51
C VAL A 3 -21.48 -1.79 46.01
N ARG A 4 -21.55 -0.54 45.54
CA ARG A 4 -21.13 -0.15 44.19
C ARG A 4 -19.61 -0.26 44.13
N THR A 5 -19.08 -1.32 43.50
CA THR A 5 -17.69 -1.39 43.11
C THR A 5 -17.42 -0.31 42.07
N ALA A 6 -16.75 0.74 42.45
CA ALA A 6 -16.19 1.75 41.54
C ALA A 6 -15.17 1.07 40.64
N ARG A 7 -15.55 0.78 39.39
CA ARG A 7 -14.60 0.41 38.32
C ARG A 7 -13.67 1.61 38.13
N ASN A 8 -12.43 1.45 38.58
CA ASN A 8 -11.34 2.38 38.35
C ASN A 8 -11.14 2.51 36.82
N ARG A 9 -11.78 3.50 36.19
CA ARG A 9 -11.49 3.90 34.81
C ARG A 9 -10.11 4.54 34.86
N ARG A 10 -9.07 3.72 34.60
CA ARG A 10 -7.76 4.27 34.24
C ARG A 10 -8.04 5.17 33.03
N SER A 11 -7.76 6.46 33.16
CA SER A 11 -7.83 7.40 32.04
C SER A 11 -7.00 6.86 30.87
N SER A 12 -7.59 6.78 29.69
CA SER A 12 -6.82 6.45 28.48
C SER A 12 -5.69 7.46 28.36
N PRO A 13 -4.48 7.02 27.95
CA PRO A 13 -3.39 7.96 27.71
C PRO A 13 -3.84 9.03 26.70
N ALA A 14 -3.38 10.25 26.89
CA ALA A 14 -3.70 11.34 25.97
C ALA A 14 -3.07 11.07 24.60
N LEU A 15 -3.83 11.28 23.55
CA LEU A 15 -3.31 11.23 22.18
C LEU A 15 -2.35 12.42 21.95
N PHE A 16 -1.53 12.31 20.91
CA PHE A 16 -0.65 13.38 20.45
C PHE A 16 -1.46 14.62 20.05
N GLN A 17 -0.94 15.79 20.32
CA GLN A 17 -1.51 17.05 19.84
C GLN A 17 -1.04 17.37 18.41
N LYS A 18 0.19 16.95 18.07
CA LYS A 18 0.79 17.23 16.76
C LYS A 18 1.64 16.04 16.28
N VAL A 19 1.44 15.62 15.04
CA VAL A 19 2.15 14.52 14.38
C VAL A 19 2.80 15.00 13.08
N LEU A 20 4.07 14.73 12.94
CA LEU A 20 4.78 14.88 11.66
C LEU A 20 4.63 13.59 10.84
N VAL A 21 4.30 13.72 9.55
CA VAL A 21 4.27 12.59 8.61
C VAL A 21 5.55 12.61 7.77
N ALA A 22 6.46 11.68 8.05
CA ALA A 22 7.74 11.53 7.35
C ALA A 22 7.56 10.75 6.03
N ASN A 23 6.67 11.24 5.18
CA ASN A 23 6.33 10.62 3.90
C ASN A 23 5.66 11.64 2.96
N ARG A 24 5.30 11.20 1.74
CA ARG A 24 4.68 12.00 0.68
C ARG A 24 3.48 11.27 0.03
N GLY A 25 2.84 11.95 -0.91
CA GLY A 25 1.84 11.35 -1.79
C GLY A 25 0.59 10.87 -1.04
N GLU A 26 0.02 9.75 -1.51
CA GLU A 26 -1.27 9.30 -1.02
C GLU A 26 -1.23 8.86 0.45
N ILE A 27 -0.11 8.27 0.90
CA ILE A 27 -0.02 7.81 2.29
C ILE A 27 0.07 8.99 3.28
N ALA A 28 0.76 10.08 2.94
CA ALA A 28 0.76 11.26 3.77
C ALA A 28 -0.66 11.86 3.86
N ALA A 29 -1.35 12.00 2.71
CA ALA A 29 -2.73 12.45 2.66
C ALA A 29 -3.67 11.53 3.47
N ARG A 30 -3.46 10.20 3.40
CA ARG A 30 -4.21 9.19 4.16
C ARG A 30 -4.03 9.36 5.67
N VAL A 31 -2.80 9.55 6.13
CA VAL A 31 -2.49 9.77 7.56
C VAL A 31 -3.10 11.08 8.05
N PHE A 32 -2.98 12.17 7.28
CA PHE A 32 -3.57 13.47 7.64
C PHE A 32 -5.09 13.40 7.84
N ARG A 33 -5.81 12.64 7.02
CA ARG A 33 -7.26 12.44 7.20
C ARG A 33 -7.59 11.82 8.55
N THR A 34 -6.82 10.82 8.99
CA THR A 34 -7.00 10.21 10.31
C THR A 34 -6.61 11.16 11.43
N CYS A 35 -5.47 11.83 11.33
CA CYS A 35 -5.04 12.84 12.33
C CYS A 35 -6.11 13.92 12.52
N ARG A 36 -6.64 14.49 11.42
CA ARG A 36 -7.69 15.51 11.47
C ARG A 36 -8.97 15.00 12.16
N ARG A 37 -9.39 13.75 11.86
CA ARG A 37 -10.54 13.12 12.51
C ARG A 37 -10.33 12.92 14.03
N LEU A 38 -9.08 12.72 14.45
CA LEU A 38 -8.68 12.58 15.86
C LEU A 38 -8.41 13.92 16.55
N GLY A 39 -8.52 15.04 15.85
CA GLY A 39 -8.19 16.36 16.40
C GLY A 39 -6.68 16.60 16.58
N ILE A 40 -5.84 15.88 15.84
CA ILE A 40 -4.38 15.96 15.89
C ILE A 40 -3.90 16.89 14.78
N SER A 41 -3.13 17.92 15.12
CA SER A 41 -2.48 18.81 14.15
C SER A 41 -1.41 18.06 13.34
N THR A 42 -1.26 18.43 12.07
CA THR A 42 -0.44 17.70 11.09
C THR A 42 0.71 18.55 10.58
N VAL A 43 1.89 17.95 10.51
CA VAL A 43 3.07 18.54 9.86
C VAL A 43 3.46 17.69 8.68
N ALA A 44 3.44 18.29 7.48
CA ALA A 44 4.00 17.69 6.28
C ALA A 44 5.47 18.04 6.13
N ILE A 45 6.24 17.12 5.58
CA ILE A 45 7.51 17.43 4.95
C ILE A 45 7.36 17.34 3.43
N CYS A 46 8.11 18.17 2.70
CA CYS A 46 8.17 18.10 1.25
C CYS A 46 9.59 18.35 0.76
N SER A 47 9.93 17.75 -0.39
CA SER A 47 11.11 18.17 -1.16
C SER A 47 10.77 19.38 -2.01
N GLU A 48 11.77 19.95 -2.65
CA GLU A 48 11.58 21.03 -3.63
C GLU A 48 10.58 20.65 -4.74
N ALA A 49 10.64 19.40 -5.23
CA ALA A 49 9.73 18.90 -6.27
C ALA A 49 8.28 18.75 -5.79
N ASP A 50 8.06 18.59 -4.50
CA ASP A 50 6.73 18.34 -3.90
C ASP A 50 6.14 19.56 -3.18
N ASN A 51 6.72 20.75 -3.30
CA ASN A 51 6.30 21.94 -2.55
C ASN A 51 4.84 22.35 -2.85
N ARG A 52 4.27 21.92 -3.96
CA ARG A 52 2.88 22.12 -4.37
C ARG A 52 2.06 20.83 -4.40
N ALA A 53 2.63 19.70 -4.02
CA ALA A 53 1.94 18.42 -4.04
C ALA A 53 0.71 18.41 -3.11
N LEU A 54 -0.26 17.54 -3.40
CA LEU A 54 -1.51 17.46 -2.66
C LEU A 54 -1.29 17.32 -1.14
N HIS A 55 -0.37 16.44 -0.71
CA HIS A 55 -0.11 16.24 0.70
C HIS A 55 0.44 17.49 1.40
N ALA A 56 1.30 18.27 0.73
CA ALA A 56 1.81 19.53 1.27
C ALA A 56 0.68 20.56 1.49
N ARG A 57 -0.30 20.61 0.56
CA ARG A 57 -1.47 21.50 0.69
C ARG A 57 -2.50 21.03 1.72
N MET A 58 -2.45 19.75 2.11
CA MET A 58 -3.43 19.16 3.04
C MET A 58 -3.04 19.32 4.51
N ALA A 59 -1.77 19.43 4.84
CA ALA A 59 -1.31 19.53 6.22
C ALA A 59 -1.59 20.92 6.82
N ASP A 60 -1.61 21.00 8.15
CA ASP A 60 -1.76 22.27 8.86
C ASP A 60 -0.44 23.09 8.81
N GLU A 61 0.70 22.40 8.79
CA GLU A 61 2.03 22.98 8.58
C GLU A 61 2.80 22.20 7.53
N VAL A 62 3.64 22.89 6.73
CA VAL A 62 4.50 22.27 5.71
C VAL A 62 5.92 22.80 5.82
N TRP A 63 6.91 21.89 5.72
CA TRP A 63 8.33 22.21 5.80
C TRP A 63 9.09 21.54 4.66
N GLN A 64 9.90 22.34 3.95
CA GLN A 64 10.78 21.81 2.93
C GLN A 64 12.04 21.23 3.59
N VAL A 65 12.35 19.96 3.29
CA VAL A 65 13.45 19.20 3.92
C VAL A 65 14.65 18.97 3.00
N GLY A 66 14.61 19.49 1.77
CA GLY A 66 15.73 19.40 0.84
C GLY A 66 15.33 19.42 -0.62
N PRO A 67 16.30 19.20 -1.54
CA PRO A 67 16.06 19.15 -2.99
C PRO A 67 15.23 17.92 -3.39
N ALA A 68 14.99 17.78 -4.71
CA ALA A 68 14.11 16.73 -5.25
C ALA A 68 14.58 15.30 -4.97
N ALA A 69 15.89 15.04 -4.94
CA ALA A 69 16.44 13.70 -4.70
C ALA A 69 16.05 13.19 -3.29
N SER A 70 15.47 12.01 -3.23
CA SER A 70 14.99 11.42 -1.97
C SER A 70 16.09 11.23 -0.91
N ALA A 71 17.33 10.92 -1.34
CA ALA A 71 18.49 10.81 -0.44
C ALA A 71 18.80 12.11 0.31
N GLN A 72 18.48 13.26 -0.29
CA GLN A 72 18.74 14.58 0.27
C GLN A 72 17.50 15.22 0.91
N SER A 73 16.36 14.55 0.88
CA SER A 73 15.07 15.03 1.39
C SER A 73 14.37 13.99 2.26
N TYR A 74 13.54 13.12 1.71
CA TYR A 74 12.73 12.14 2.46
C TYR A 74 13.53 11.04 3.17
N LEU A 75 14.81 10.86 2.83
CA LEU A 75 15.76 9.96 3.51
C LEU A 75 16.75 10.72 4.41
N ASN A 76 16.67 12.04 4.47
CA ASN A 76 17.51 12.86 5.34
C ASN A 76 16.94 12.90 6.76
N MET A 77 17.41 11.98 7.60
CA MET A 77 16.94 11.82 8.98
C MET A 77 17.16 13.07 9.81
N GLU A 78 18.29 13.76 9.65
CA GLU A 78 18.65 14.96 10.43
C GLU A 78 17.68 16.10 10.13
N ALA A 79 17.41 16.37 8.85
CA ALA A 79 16.46 17.41 8.44
C ALA A 79 15.05 17.12 8.94
N ILE A 80 14.61 15.86 8.90
CA ILE A 80 13.28 15.46 9.36
C ILE A 80 13.16 15.62 10.88
N LEU A 81 14.16 15.22 11.65
CA LEU A 81 14.18 15.38 13.11
C LEU A 81 14.24 16.84 13.53
N GLU A 82 15.00 17.68 12.81
CA GLU A 82 15.04 19.12 13.05
C GLU A 82 13.66 19.76 12.84
N VAL A 83 12.97 19.42 11.73
CA VAL A 83 11.60 19.88 11.48
C VAL A 83 10.66 19.39 12.60
N ALA A 84 10.76 18.14 13.03
CA ALA A 84 9.91 17.63 14.10
C ALA A 84 10.07 18.42 15.41
N LYS A 85 11.32 18.77 15.77
CA LYS A 85 11.62 19.59 16.95
C LYS A 85 11.09 21.00 16.79
N ARG A 86 11.35 21.66 15.66
CA ARG A 86 10.95 23.05 15.42
C ARG A 86 9.44 23.24 15.32
N SER A 87 8.75 22.28 14.72
CA SER A 87 7.28 22.30 14.62
C SER A 87 6.59 21.93 15.94
N GLY A 88 7.32 21.41 16.94
CA GLY A 88 6.75 20.91 18.18
C GLY A 88 5.94 19.63 18.01
N ALA A 89 6.22 18.82 16.98
CA ALA A 89 5.62 17.51 16.83
C ALA A 89 6.02 16.58 17.98
N GLN A 90 5.07 15.79 18.46
CA GLN A 90 5.29 14.84 19.55
C GLN A 90 5.59 13.43 19.04
N ALA A 91 5.13 13.13 17.81
CA ALA A 91 5.32 11.84 17.17
C ALA A 91 5.56 11.99 15.67
N ILE A 92 6.20 10.96 15.09
CA ILE A 92 6.47 10.86 13.66
C ILE A 92 5.78 9.62 13.12
N HIS A 93 4.92 9.79 12.10
CA HIS A 93 4.34 8.69 11.33
C HIS A 93 5.14 8.50 10.04
N PRO A 94 5.83 7.36 9.87
CA PRO A 94 6.71 7.16 8.71
C PRO A 94 5.97 6.72 7.44
N GLY A 95 4.68 6.36 7.53
CA GLY A 95 3.93 5.76 6.43
C GLY A 95 4.49 4.39 6.03
N TYR A 96 4.78 4.22 4.73
CA TYR A 96 5.50 3.08 4.15
C TYR A 96 6.59 3.56 3.17
N GLY A 97 7.57 2.70 2.85
CA GLY A 97 8.74 3.11 2.07
C GLY A 97 9.64 4.08 2.85
N PHE A 98 10.58 4.73 2.18
CA PHE A 98 11.56 5.65 2.78
C PHE A 98 12.14 5.14 4.11
N LEU A 99 11.88 5.84 5.21
CA LEU A 99 12.43 5.53 6.54
C LEU A 99 11.52 4.64 7.40
N SER A 100 10.40 4.13 6.86
CA SER A 100 9.40 3.39 7.66
C SER A 100 9.91 2.09 8.27
N GLU A 101 10.92 1.44 7.67
CA GLU A 101 11.55 0.23 8.16
C GLU A 101 13.01 0.45 8.56
N ASN A 102 13.42 1.71 8.74
CA ASN A 102 14.78 2.06 9.14
C ASN A 102 14.91 2.03 10.68
N PRO A 103 15.65 1.08 11.26
CA PRO A 103 15.81 0.97 12.71
C PRO A 103 16.57 2.14 13.32
N ASP A 104 17.52 2.73 12.58
CA ASP A 104 18.32 3.84 13.08
C ASP A 104 17.49 5.12 13.15
N PHE A 105 16.58 5.32 12.22
CA PHE A 105 15.60 6.42 12.29
C PHE A 105 14.62 6.26 13.47
N SER A 106 14.10 5.05 13.69
CA SER A 106 13.26 4.77 14.87
C SER A 106 13.99 5.05 16.19
N GLU A 107 15.29 4.73 16.25
CA GLU A 107 16.12 4.98 17.41
C GLU A 107 16.46 6.46 17.58
N ALA A 108 16.76 7.16 16.50
CA ALA A 108 17.01 8.60 16.48
C ALA A 108 15.77 9.42 16.89
N CYS A 109 14.58 9.02 16.49
CA CYS A 109 13.32 9.61 16.98
C CYS A 109 13.23 9.51 18.51
N ARG A 110 13.43 8.31 19.05
CA ARG A 110 13.42 8.07 20.50
C ARG A 110 14.48 8.90 21.24
N GLY A 111 15.71 8.95 20.70
CA GLY A 111 16.78 9.77 21.25
C GLY A 111 16.48 11.27 21.25
N ALA A 112 15.64 11.72 20.32
CA ALA A 112 15.15 13.09 20.22
C ALA A 112 13.91 13.38 21.08
N GLY A 113 13.43 12.41 21.87
CA GLY A 113 12.19 12.54 22.67
C GLY A 113 10.90 12.45 21.86
N LEU A 114 10.96 11.95 20.61
CA LEU A 114 9.83 11.81 19.70
C LEU A 114 9.34 10.37 19.70
N VAL A 115 8.02 10.18 19.60
CA VAL A 115 7.42 8.85 19.45
C VAL A 115 7.43 8.46 17.97
N PHE A 116 8.09 7.36 17.62
CA PHE A 116 7.99 6.74 16.30
C PHE A 116 6.71 5.91 16.23
N ILE A 117 5.78 6.26 15.33
CA ILE A 117 4.52 5.52 15.14
C ILE A 117 4.79 4.30 14.24
N GLY A 118 5.22 3.22 14.86
CA GLY A 118 5.65 1.99 14.22
C GLY A 118 6.31 1.04 15.21
N PRO A 119 6.93 -0.04 14.72
CA PRO A 119 7.66 -0.98 15.58
C PRO A 119 8.96 -0.38 16.12
N GLY A 120 9.44 -0.93 17.22
CA GLY A 120 10.73 -0.53 17.77
C GLY A 120 11.93 -1.03 16.93
N ALA A 121 13.05 -0.30 16.98
CA ALA A 121 14.27 -0.60 16.23
C ALA A 121 14.79 -2.03 16.42
N GLY A 122 14.68 -2.58 17.64
CA GLY A 122 15.08 -3.96 17.92
C GLY A 122 14.27 -5.01 17.16
N ALA A 123 12.98 -4.81 16.98
CA ALA A 123 12.13 -5.69 16.18
C ALA A 123 12.48 -5.57 14.69
N MET A 124 12.65 -4.34 14.19
CA MET A 124 13.08 -4.10 12.81
C MET A 124 14.40 -4.79 12.47
N ARG A 125 15.44 -4.65 13.32
CA ARG A 125 16.74 -5.30 13.11
C ARG A 125 16.64 -6.83 13.09
N LYS A 126 15.82 -7.43 13.97
CA LYS A 126 15.59 -8.89 14.00
C LYS A 126 14.89 -9.40 12.75
N LEU A 127 13.97 -8.63 12.17
CA LEU A 127 13.18 -9.01 11.01
C LEU A 127 13.89 -8.66 9.69
N GLY A 128 14.72 -7.62 9.67
CA GLY A 128 15.47 -7.19 8.48
C GLY A 128 16.57 -8.18 8.06
N ASN A 129 17.10 -8.98 8.98
CA ASN A 129 18.03 -10.05 8.64
C ASN A 129 17.25 -11.30 8.18
N LYS A 130 17.24 -11.56 6.88
CA LYS A 130 16.41 -12.63 6.29
C LYS A 130 16.77 -14.04 6.76
N VAL A 131 18.06 -14.33 6.94
CA VAL A 131 18.52 -15.65 7.39
C VAL A 131 18.13 -15.88 8.86
N GLU A 132 18.45 -14.91 9.72
CA GLU A 132 18.11 -14.98 11.13
C GLU A 132 16.60 -14.93 11.37
N GLY A 133 15.88 -14.10 10.62
CA GLY A 133 14.43 -14.02 10.63
C GLY A 133 13.79 -15.38 10.33
N ARG A 134 14.21 -16.07 9.26
CA ARG A 134 13.72 -17.41 8.92
C ARG A 134 14.02 -18.45 9.98
N ARG A 135 15.24 -18.44 10.55
CA ARG A 135 15.60 -19.34 11.63
C ARG A 135 14.68 -19.17 12.84
N ARG A 136 14.38 -17.92 13.19
CA ARG A 136 13.43 -17.60 14.29
C ARG A 136 12.02 -18.06 13.97
N MET A 137 11.56 -17.87 12.73
CA MET A 137 10.24 -18.31 12.31
C MET A 137 10.11 -19.84 12.37
N ALA A 138 11.11 -20.56 11.86
CA ALA A 138 11.13 -22.02 11.94
C ALA A 138 11.12 -22.51 13.41
N ALA A 139 11.89 -21.87 14.30
CA ALA A 139 11.89 -22.17 15.74
C ALA A 139 10.54 -21.84 16.41
N ALA A 140 9.79 -20.87 15.90
CA ALA A 140 8.45 -20.52 16.34
C ALA A 140 7.35 -21.41 15.73
N GLY A 141 7.71 -22.45 14.96
CA GLY A 141 6.76 -23.37 14.31
C GLY A 141 6.06 -22.78 13.08
N VAL A 142 6.59 -21.70 12.51
CA VAL A 142 6.10 -21.13 11.25
C VAL A 142 6.83 -21.80 10.09
N PRO A 143 6.12 -22.42 9.13
CA PRO A 143 6.75 -23.07 7.99
C PRO A 143 7.56 -22.10 7.15
N VAL A 144 8.76 -22.50 6.75
CA VAL A 144 9.64 -21.73 5.87
C VAL A 144 9.92 -22.52 4.60
N VAL A 145 10.18 -21.84 3.49
CA VAL A 145 10.59 -22.52 2.24
C VAL A 145 11.86 -23.31 2.51
N PRO A 146 11.93 -24.60 2.13
CA PRO A 146 13.16 -25.38 2.26
C PRO A 146 14.32 -24.65 1.56
N GLY A 147 15.44 -24.48 2.27
CA GLY A 147 16.54 -23.71 1.76
C GLY A 147 17.88 -24.06 2.41
N LEU A 148 18.97 -23.63 1.77
CA LEU A 148 20.32 -23.71 2.26
C LEU A 148 20.81 -22.35 2.71
N HIS A 149 20.99 -22.20 4.02
CA HIS A 149 21.41 -20.95 4.66
C HIS A 149 22.79 -21.17 5.32
N LYS A 150 23.85 -21.12 4.51
CA LYS A 150 25.23 -21.34 4.98
C LYS A 150 26.08 -20.12 4.67
N LYS A 151 26.68 -19.51 5.69
CA LYS A 151 27.64 -18.42 5.48
C LYS A 151 28.83 -18.96 4.67
N GLY A 152 29.25 -18.22 3.64
CA GLY A 152 30.33 -18.66 2.75
C GLY A 152 29.97 -19.89 1.93
N MET A 153 28.70 -20.09 1.59
CA MET A 153 28.18 -21.20 0.78
C MET A 153 28.98 -21.37 -0.53
N LYS A 154 29.51 -22.56 -0.76
CA LYS A 154 30.25 -22.92 -1.96
C LYS A 154 29.34 -23.59 -2.98
N GLU A 155 29.75 -23.63 -4.25
CA GLU A 155 29.04 -24.33 -5.30
C GLU A 155 28.77 -25.81 -4.96
N ALA A 156 29.76 -26.51 -4.35
CA ALA A 156 29.60 -27.90 -3.94
C ALA A 156 28.47 -28.09 -2.91
N ASP A 157 28.31 -27.15 -1.97
CA ASP A 157 27.21 -27.18 -0.99
C ASP A 157 25.85 -27.08 -1.69
N LEU A 158 25.75 -26.17 -2.68
CA LEU A 158 24.54 -25.98 -3.48
C LEU A 158 24.22 -27.20 -4.34
N ARG A 159 25.21 -27.78 -5.02
CA ARG A 159 25.04 -29.00 -5.82
C ARG A 159 24.52 -30.14 -4.96
N ALA A 160 25.14 -30.38 -3.79
CA ALA A 160 24.71 -31.43 -2.88
C ALA A 160 23.28 -31.18 -2.36
N TRP A 161 22.94 -29.94 -2.04
CA TRP A 161 21.60 -29.57 -1.58
C TRP A 161 20.57 -29.70 -2.69
N ALA A 162 20.87 -29.23 -3.92
CA ALA A 162 19.98 -29.31 -5.07
C ALA A 162 19.75 -30.76 -5.52
N ALA A 163 20.76 -31.62 -5.48
CA ALA A 163 20.61 -33.06 -5.76
C ALA A 163 19.57 -33.73 -4.84
N LYS A 164 19.47 -33.27 -3.58
CA LYS A 164 18.49 -33.79 -2.61
C LYS A 164 17.09 -33.16 -2.73
N ASN A 165 17.02 -31.88 -3.08
CA ASN A 165 15.79 -31.10 -3.01
C ASN A 165 15.17 -30.78 -4.40
N GLY A 166 15.89 -31.08 -5.49
CA GLY A 166 15.46 -30.84 -6.87
C GLY A 166 15.69 -29.41 -7.34
N TYR A 167 15.53 -29.21 -8.65
CA TYR A 167 15.46 -27.94 -9.34
C TYR A 167 13.98 -27.66 -9.71
N PRO A 168 13.61 -26.39 -9.98
CA PRO A 168 14.44 -25.19 -9.93
C PRO A 168 14.70 -24.68 -8.52
N ILE A 169 15.82 -23.96 -8.35
CA ILE A 169 16.20 -23.29 -7.09
C ILE A 169 16.32 -21.78 -7.30
N LEU A 170 16.13 -21.01 -6.25
CA LEU A 170 16.22 -19.57 -6.26
C LEU A 170 17.39 -19.12 -5.36
N LEU A 171 18.42 -18.50 -5.96
CA LEU A 171 19.49 -17.82 -5.24
C LEU A 171 19.04 -16.44 -4.83
N LYS A 172 19.33 -16.03 -3.59
CA LYS A 172 18.93 -14.74 -3.04
C LYS A 172 20.07 -14.09 -2.26
N ALA A 173 20.24 -12.77 -2.41
CA ALA A 173 21.13 -11.99 -1.57
C ALA A 173 20.58 -11.89 -0.14
N ALA A 174 21.43 -12.11 0.87
CA ALA A 174 21.05 -12.03 2.28
C ALA A 174 20.63 -10.61 2.69
N ALA A 175 21.31 -9.59 2.15
CA ALA A 175 21.02 -8.18 2.35
C ALA A 175 19.98 -7.63 1.36
N GLY A 176 19.53 -8.43 0.37
CA GLY A 176 18.59 -8.01 -0.67
C GLY A 176 17.14 -7.85 -0.18
N GLY A 177 16.38 -6.99 -0.84
CA GLY A 177 14.95 -6.75 -0.58
C GLY A 177 14.17 -6.43 -1.85
N GLY A 178 12.83 -6.55 -1.80
CA GLY A 178 11.95 -6.15 -2.90
C GLY A 178 12.20 -6.89 -4.22
N GLY A 179 12.65 -8.15 -4.17
CA GLY A 179 12.93 -8.93 -5.39
C GLY A 179 14.28 -8.67 -6.06
N ARG A 180 15.10 -7.75 -5.55
CA ARG A 180 16.44 -7.48 -6.07
C ARG A 180 17.45 -8.51 -5.58
N GLY A 181 18.41 -8.88 -6.44
CA GLY A 181 19.44 -9.88 -6.12
C GLY A 181 18.89 -11.30 -6.04
N MET A 182 17.86 -11.63 -6.82
CA MET A 182 17.31 -12.99 -6.96
C MET A 182 17.63 -13.56 -8.33
N ARG A 183 18.06 -14.83 -8.38
CA ARG A 183 18.36 -15.54 -9.63
C ARG A 183 17.82 -16.95 -9.61
N LEU A 184 17.00 -17.27 -10.60
CA LEU A 184 16.49 -18.61 -10.82
C LEU A 184 17.59 -19.48 -11.45
N VAL A 185 17.69 -20.74 -11.00
CA VAL A 185 18.58 -21.77 -11.51
C VAL A 185 17.74 -22.98 -11.85
N SER A 186 17.59 -23.28 -13.12
CA SER A 186 16.66 -24.29 -13.60
C SER A 186 17.27 -25.71 -13.63
N ASN A 187 18.58 -25.81 -13.68
CA ASN A 187 19.31 -27.07 -13.77
C ASN A 187 20.74 -26.96 -13.19
N ALA A 188 21.48 -28.08 -13.19
CA ALA A 188 22.80 -28.15 -12.58
C ALA A 188 23.88 -27.38 -13.37
N GLU A 189 23.72 -27.25 -14.70
CA GLU A 189 24.66 -26.56 -15.58
C GLU A 189 24.63 -25.04 -15.34
N GLU A 190 23.48 -24.49 -15.04
CA GLU A 190 23.29 -23.06 -14.76
C GLU A 190 23.83 -22.63 -13.40
N LEU A 191 24.10 -23.57 -12.48
CA LEU A 191 24.39 -23.27 -11.07
C LEU A 191 25.64 -22.40 -10.88
N ALA A 192 26.78 -22.78 -11.50
CA ALA A 192 28.04 -22.09 -11.34
C ALA A 192 28.01 -20.65 -11.88
N PRO A 193 27.57 -20.40 -13.14
CA PRO A 193 27.47 -19.05 -13.67
C PRO A 193 26.45 -18.20 -12.91
N ALA A 194 25.31 -18.79 -12.51
CA ALA A 194 24.29 -18.08 -11.74
C ALA A 194 24.80 -17.64 -10.35
N LEU A 195 25.58 -18.52 -9.67
CA LEU A 195 26.17 -18.20 -8.38
C LEU A 195 27.20 -17.07 -8.46
N ALA A 196 28.08 -17.10 -9.48
CA ALA A 196 29.08 -16.06 -9.68
C ALA A 196 28.43 -14.70 -9.97
N THR A 197 27.42 -14.68 -10.85
CA THR A 197 26.70 -13.46 -11.20
C THR A 197 25.92 -12.91 -10.00
N ALA A 198 25.18 -13.77 -9.27
CA ALA A 198 24.40 -13.34 -8.10
C ALA A 198 25.29 -12.73 -7.00
N ARG A 199 26.51 -13.25 -6.79
CA ARG A 199 27.47 -12.67 -5.84
C ARG A 199 27.96 -11.29 -6.28
N GLY A 200 28.34 -11.14 -7.55
CA GLY A 200 28.75 -9.85 -8.10
C GLY A 200 27.66 -8.79 -7.97
N GLU A 201 26.43 -9.15 -8.31
CA GLU A 201 25.26 -8.27 -8.16
C GLU A 201 25.01 -7.90 -6.69
N ALA A 202 25.08 -8.88 -5.78
CA ALA A 202 24.87 -8.65 -4.35
C ALA A 202 25.94 -7.74 -3.74
N LEU A 203 27.22 -7.98 -4.08
CA LEU A 203 28.33 -7.14 -3.63
C LEU A 203 28.18 -5.70 -4.14
N THR A 204 27.86 -5.52 -5.41
CA THR A 204 27.67 -4.18 -6.02
C THR A 204 26.50 -3.44 -5.44
N ALA A 205 25.36 -4.11 -5.23
CA ALA A 205 24.12 -3.47 -4.81
C ALA A 205 24.01 -3.25 -3.30
N PHE A 206 24.65 -4.13 -2.50
CA PHE A 206 24.43 -4.16 -1.05
C PHE A 206 25.73 -4.14 -0.23
N GLY A 207 26.91 -4.24 -0.87
CA GLY A 207 28.19 -4.32 -0.19
C GLY A 207 28.44 -5.66 0.53
N ASP A 208 27.57 -6.66 0.33
CA ASP A 208 27.62 -8.00 0.95
C ASP A 208 27.32 -9.06 -0.11
N ASP A 209 28.24 -9.99 -0.34
CA ASP A 209 28.12 -11.08 -1.32
C ASP A 209 27.45 -12.35 -0.75
N THR A 210 26.96 -12.26 0.49
CA THR A 210 26.31 -13.40 1.16
C THR A 210 25.02 -13.78 0.45
N LEU A 211 24.97 -15.03 -0.03
CA LEU A 211 23.81 -15.62 -0.68
C LEU A 211 23.24 -16.76 0.15
N PHE A 212 21.97 -17.04 -0.05
CA PHE A 212 21.29 -18.26 0.35
C PHE A 212 20.47 -18.83 -0.82
N ALA A 213 20.14 -20.10 -0.78
CA ALA A 213 19.35 -20.77 -1.78
C ALA A 213 18.04 -21.30 -1.19
N GLU A 214 17.01 -21.31 -1.99
CA GLU A 214 15.70 -21.87 -1.66
C GLU A 214 15.13 -22.65 -2.82
N ARG A 215 14.23 -23.60 -2.51
CA ARG A 215 13.40 -24.21 -3.53
C ARG A 215 12.55 -23.13 -4.20
N TYR A 216 12.56 -23.09 -5.52
CA TYR A 216 11.64 -22.21 -6.24
C TYR A 216 10.22 -22.79 -6.19
N LEU A 217 9.25 -21.95 -5.85
CA LEU A 217 7.86 -22.33 -5.82
C LEU A 217 7.19 -21.84 -7.10
N GLU A 218 7.01 -22.76 -8.05
CA GLU A 218 6.31 -22.46 -9.29
C GLU A 218 4.84 -22.20 -9.03
N HIS A 219 4.25 -21.29 -9.81
CA HIS A 219 2.84 -20.92 -9.70
C HIS A 219 2.41 -20.56 -8.26
N ALA A 220 3.33 -19.97 -7.49
CA ALA A 220 3.07 -19.59 -6.13
C ALA A 220 2.03 -18.47 -6.06
N ARG A 221 1.24 -18.46 -4.98
CA ARG A 221 0.43 -17.30 -4.59
C ARG A 221 1.09 -16.55 -3.46
N HIS A 222 0.95 -15.23 -3.50
CA HIS A 222 1.41 -14.34 -2.47
C HIS A 222 0.23 -14.00 -1.55
N ILE A 223 0.24 -14.56 -0.36
CA ILE A 223 -0.77 -14.37 0.68
C ILE A 223 -0.12 -13.67 1.86
N GLU A 224 -0.76 -12.66 2.40
CA GLU A 224 -0.22 -11.94 3.55
C GLU A 224 -1.27 -11.75 4.65
N VAL A 225 -0.82 -11.58 5.89
CA VAL A 225 -1.70 -11.44 7.06
C VAL A 225 -1.44 -10.13 7.76
N GLN A 226 -2.48 -9.29 7.88
CA GLN A 226 -2.45 -8.08 8.67
C GLN A 226 -2.43 -8.39 10.16
N VAL A 227 -1.51 -7.79 10.89
CA VAL A 227 -1.44 -7.88 12.35
C VAL A 227 -1.40 -6.49 12.99
N LEU A 228 -1.94 -6.40 14.20
CA LEU A 228 -1.69 -5.32 15.15
C LEU A 228 -1.25 -5.91 16.47
N VAL A 229 -0.21 -5.34 17.07
CA VAL A 229 0.29 -5.76 18.39
C VAL A 229 0.47 -4.51 19.25
N ASP A 230 -0.13 -4.45 20.43
CA ASP A 230 0.05 -3.32 21.33
C ASP A 230 1.38 -3.40 22.10
N SER A 231 1.71 -2.32 22.79
CA SER A 231 2.96 -2.20 23.58
C SER A 231 3.03 -3.20 24.74
N PHE A 232 1.93 -3.89 25.06
CA PHE A 232 1.83 -4.87 26.15
C PHE A 232 1.90 -6.30 25.64
N GLY A 233 2.14 -6.50 24.33
CA GLY A 233 2.25 -7.81 23.70
C GLY A 233 0.92 -8.46 23.35
N TYR A 234 -0.21 -7.75 23.46
CA TYR A 234 -1.49 -8.25 22.99
C TYR A 234 -1.58 -8.07 21.47
N GLY A 235 -1.65 -9.18 20.73
CA GLY A 235 -1.68 -9.21 19.28
C GLY A 235 -2.99 -9.76 18.71
N VAL A 236 -3.40 -9.21 17.57
CA VAL A 236 -4.59 -9.60 16.80
C VAL A 236 -4.24 -9.68 15.32
N SER A 237 -4.74 -10.72 14.63
CA SER A 237 -4.69 -10.83 13.16
C SER A 237 -6.04 -10.48 12.54
N PHE A 238 -6.04 -9.80 11.38
CA PHE A 238 -7.24 -9.27 10.73
C PHE A 238 -7.57 -9.97 9.40
N GLY A 239 -7.15 -11.22 9.27
CA GLY A 239 -7.31 -11.99 8.05
C GLY A 239 -6.19 -11.75 7.05
N GLU A 240 -6.35 -12.41 5.91
CA GLU A 240 -5.36 -12.37 4.83
C GLU A 240 -5.77 -11.46 3.68
N ARG A 241 -4.75 -11.06 2.91
CA ARG A 241 -4.88 -10.44 1.59
C ARG A 241 -4.25 -11.34 0.54
N GLU A 242 -4.85 -11.41 -0.63
CA GLU A 242 -4.31 -12.01 -1.84
C GLU A 242 -3.57 -10.95 -2.62
N CYS A 243 -2.27 -11.13 -2.84
CA CYS A 243 -1.38 -10.17 -3.49
C CYS A 243 -0.62 -10.78 -4.68
N SER A 244 -1.13 -11.88 -5.25
CA SER A 244 -0.44 -12.61 -6.33
C SER A 244 -0.38 -11.85 -7.63
N LEU A 245 -1.31 -10.89 -7.87
CA LEU A 245 -1.30 -10.10 -9.09
C LEU A 245 -0.25 -8.99 -8.99
N GLN A 246 0.94 -9.31 -9.45
CA GLN A 246 2.11 -8.46 -9.36
C GLN A 246 2.95 -8.54 -10.63
N ARG A 247 3.74 -7.51 -10.90
CA ARG A 247 4.70 -7.46 -11.99
C ARG A 247 6.07 -7.15 -11.43
N ARG A 248 7.08 -7.98 -11.73
CA ARG A 248 8.45 -7.81 -11.20
C ARG A 248 8.47 -7.60 -9.68
N HIS A 249 7.64 -8.36 -8.95
CA HIS A 249 7.44 -8.29 -7.50
C HIS A 249 6.79 -7.00 -6.98
N GLN A 250 6.24 -6.15 -7.86
CA GLN A 250 5.41 -5.02 -7.49
C GLN A 250 3.94 -5.40 -7.60
N LYS A 251 3.22 -5.33 -6.51
CA LYS A 251 1.79 -5.62 -6.42
C LYS A 251 1.00 -4.60 -7.26
N LEU A 252 -0.02 -5.05 -7.98
CA LEU A 252 -0.87 -4.21 -8.85
C LEU A 252 -2.33 -4.28 -8.46
N VAL A 253 -2.80 -5.46 -8.04
CA VAL A 253 -4.17 -5.68 -7.54
C VAL A 253 -4.09 -6.54 -6.30
N GLU A 254 -4.78 -6.11 -5.25
CA GLU A 254 -4.89 -6.82 -3.98
C GLU A 254 -6.35 -7.00 -3.61
N GLU A 255 -6.68 -8.14 -3.00
CA GLU A 255 -8.04 -8.42 -2.55
C GLU A 255 -8.07 -9.10 -1.18
N THR A 256 -9.17 -8.97 -0.48
CA THR A 256 -9.45 -9.67 0.77
C THR A 256 -10.95 -10.01 0.86
N PRO A 257 -11.30 -11.24 1.29
CA PRO A 257 -10.44 -12.40 1.55
C PRO A 257 -9.76 -12.95 0.30
N SER A 258 -8.81 -13.88 0.46
CA SER A 258 -8.25 -14.63 -0.67
C SER A 258 -9.23 -15.70 -1.15
N PRO A 259 -9.40 -15.91 -2.49
CA PRO A 259 -10.29 -16.94 -3.04
C PRO A 259 -9.84 -18.38 -2.75
N VAL A 260 -8.61 -18.57 -2.25
CA VAL A 260 -8.02 -19.89 -1.99
C VAL A 260 -7.77 -20.19 -0.51
N VAL A 261 -8.23 -19.32 0.38
CA VAL A 261 -8.05 -19.45 1.83
C VAL A 261 -9.38 -19.65 2.51
N ASP A 262 -9.60 -20.87 3.00
CA ASP A 262 -10.76 -21.19 3.81
C ASP A 262 -10.62 -20.68 5.26
N GLN A 263 -11.69 -20.81 6.05
CA GLN A 263 -11.71 -20.29 7.41
C GLN A 263 -10.71 -21.01 8.35
N ALA A 264 -10.44 -22.31 8.13
CA ALA A 264 -9.48 -23.06 8.94
C ALA A 264 -8.05 -22.60 8.66
N THR A 265 -7.71 -22.45 7.38
CA THR A 265 -6.43 -21.93 6.90
C THR A 265 -6.21 -20.49 7.38
N ARG A 266 -7.23 -19.63 7.29
CA ARG A 266 -7.17 -18.24 7.80
C ARG A 266 -6.81 -18.19 9.28
N ARG A 267 -7.43 -19.03 10.10
CA ARG A 267 -7.08 -19.14 11.52
C ARG A 267 -5.65 -19.64 11.73
N LYS A 268 -5.17 -20.57 10.90
CA LYS A 268 -3.81 -21.12 10.96
C LYS A 268 -2.78 -20.04 10.59
N LEU A 269 -3.01 -19.33 9.49
CA LEU A 269 -2.16 -18.20 9.06
C LEU A 269 -2.10 -17.10 10.12
N GLY A 270 -3.24 -16.74 10.71
CA GLY A 270 -3.31 -15.77 11.81
C GLY A 270 -2.47 -16.18 13.02
N ARG A 271 -2.51 -17.47 13.42
CA ARG A 271 -1.65 -17.97 14.52
C ARG A 271 -0.17 -17.88 14.18
N TRP A 272 0.23 -18.26 12.96
CA TRP A 272 1.60 -18.15 12.50
C TRP A 272 2.09 -16.71 12.44
N ALA A 273 1.25 -15.80 11.94
CA ALA A 273 1.58 -14.39 11.89
C ALA A 273 1.80 -13.79 13.28
N LEU A 274 0.97 -14.14 14.26
CA LEU A 274 1.14 -13.70 15.64
C LEU A 274 2.37 -14.33 16.31
N ALA A 275 2.67 -15.60 16.03
CA ALA A 275 3.90 -16.26 16.52
C ALA A 275 5.16 -15.57 15.95
N ALA A 276 5.13 -15.18 14.68
CA ALA A 276 6.20 -14.40 14.05
C ALA A 276 6.44 -13.06 14.76
N CYS A 277 5.37 -12.32 15.04
CA CYS A 277 5.43 -11.06 15.77
C CYS A 277 5.97 -11.24 17.19
N GLN A 278 5.50 -12.26 17.90
CA GLN A 278 5.96 -12.57 19.25
C GLN A 278 7.46 -12.91 19.28
N ALA A 279 7.94 -13.75 18.35
CA ALA A 279 9.36 -14.12 18.24
C ALA A 279 10.28 -12.92 17.97
N ALA A 280 9.77 -11.87 17.30
CA ALA A 280 10.50 -10.64 17.03
C ALA A 280 10.42 -9.62 18.18
N GLY A 281 9.45 -9.75 19.10
CA GLY A 281 9.10 -8.70 20.06
C GLY A 281 8.46 -7.49 19.37
N TYR A 282 7.58 -7.77 18.42
CA TYR A 282 6.96 -6.78 17.53
C TYR A 282 5.86 -5.99 18.25
N SER A 283 5.73 -4.72 17.88
CA SER A 283 4.59 -3.86 18.28
C SER A 283 4.15 -2.98 17.11
N ASN A 284 2.94 -2.46 17.17
CA ASN A 284 2.27 -1.65 16.15
C ASN A 284 1.72 -2.48 14.97
N ALA A 285 1.43 -1.84 13.83
CA ALA A 285 0.91 -2.50 12.64
C ALA A 285 2.03 -3.17 11.85
N GLY A 286 1.79 -4.39 11.39
CA GLY A 286 2.70 -5.12 10.54
C GLY A 286 1.97 -6.12 9.65
N THR A 287 2.70 -6.68 8.70
CA THR A 287 2.17 -7.68 7.78
C THR A 287 3.15 -8.83 7.67
N VAL A 288 2.64 -10.04 7.81
CA VAL A 288 3.41 -11.27 7.64
C VAL A 288 3.05 -11.89 6.30
N GLU A 289 4.03 -11.99 5.42
CA GLU A 289 3.88 -12.49 4.06
C GLU A 289 4.20 -13.99 3.97
N PHE A 290 3.40 -14.70 3.18
CA PHE A 290 3.52 -16.12 2.91
C PHE A 290 3.44 -16.38 1.41
N LEU A 291 4.16 -17.41 0.96
CA LEU A 291 3.93 -18.03 -0.35
C LEU A 291 3.08 -19.29 -0.16
N ARG A 292 2.04 -19.45 -0.97
CA ARG A 292 1.27 -20.68 -1.09
C ARG A 292 1.69 -21.41 -2.35
N ASP A 293 2.14 -22.65 -2.23
CA ASP A 293 2.46 -23.49 -3.38
C ASP A 293 1.20 -24.09 -4.05
N HIS A 294 1.37 -24.73 -5.20
CA HIS A 294 0.28 -25.35 -5.95
C HIS A 294 -0.37 -26.52 -5.18
N ASN A 295 0.33 -27.15 -4.23
CA ASN A 295 -0.18 -28.24 -3.39
C ASN A 295 -0.96 -27.72 -2.15
N GLY A 296 -1.05 -26.39 -1.99
CA GLY A 296 -1.73 -25.75 -0.85
C GLY A 296 -0.86 -25.58 0.40
N GLY A 297 0.44 -25.87 0.32
CA GLY A 297 1.41 -25.58 1.37
C GLY A 297 1.68 -24.08 1.50
N PHE A 298 1.77 -23.58 2.74
CA PHE A 298 2.09 -22.19 3.02
C PHE A 298 3.47 -22.09 3.65
N TYR A 299 4.26 -21.12 3.20
CA TYR A 299 5.63 -20.90 3.65
C TYR A 299 5.84 -19.41 3.94
N PHE A 300 6.42 -19.11 5.07
CA PHE A 300 6.81 -17.76 5.45
C PHE A 300 7.76 -17.15 4.43
N LEU A 301 7.50 -15.93 4.02
CA LEU A 301 8.35 -15.15 3.14
C LEU A 301 9.13 -14.08 3.92
N GLU A 302 8.42 -13.11 4.49
CA GLU A 302 9.00 -12.03 5.29
C GLU A 302 7.95 -11.35 6.18
N VAL A 303 8.41 -10.45 7.06
CA VAL A 303 7.55 -9.54 7.82
C VAL A 303 7.85 -8.12 7.36
N ASN A 304 6.84 -7.41 6.90
CA ASN A 304 6.93 -5.98 6.66
C ASN A 304 6.62 -5.24 7.96
N ALA A 305 7.65 -4.59 8.50
CA ALA A 305 7.62 -3.93 9.80
C ALA A 305 7.01 -2.52 9.72
N ARG A 306 5.90 -2.38 9.03
CA ARG A 306 5.22 -1.12 8.71
C ARG A 306 3.77 -1.36 8.26
N LEU A 307 3.05 -0.26 8.05
CA LEU A 307 1.79 -0.30 7.32
C LEU A 307 2.04 -0.69 5.85
N GLN A 308 1.16 -1.48 5.25
CA GLN A 308 1.21 -1.83 3.83
C GLN A 308 0.44 -0.83 2.96
N VAL A 309 0.78 -0.75 1.66
CA VAL A 309 0.04 0.07 0.68
C VAL A 309 -1.42 -0.37 0.66
N GLU A 310 -1.66 -1.67 0.60
CA GLU A 310 -2.93 -2.36 0.46
C GLU A 310 -3.73 -2.52 1.78
N HIS A 311 -3.36 -1.77 2.84
CA HIS A 311 -4.11 -1.78 4.10
C HIS A 311 -5.61 -1.41 3.94
N PRO A 312 -6.01 -0.57 2.96
CA PRO A 312 -7.41 -0.17 2.81
C PRO A 312 -8.37 -1.32 2.57
N VAL A 313 -7.97 -2.41 1.90
CA VAL A 313 -8.88 -3.55 1.70
C VAL A 313 -9.22 -4.23 3.03
N THR A 314 -8.26 -4.34 3.95
CA THR A 314 -8.51 -4.84 5.31
C THR A 314 -9.41 -3.89 6.10
N GLU A 315 -9.18 -2.58 6.00
CA GLU A 315 -10.00 -1.57 6.67
C GLU A 315 -11.47 -1.66 6.28
N ILE A 316 -11.74 -1.78 4.98
CA ILE A 316 -13.13 -1.81 4.46
C ILE A 316 -13.88 -3.06 4.94
N VAL A 317 -13.28 -4.23 4.91
CA VAL A 317 -13.98 -5.46 5.33
C VAL A 317 -14.08 -5.61 6.85
N THR A 318 -13.23 -4.94 7.62
CA THR A 318 -13.25 -5.00 9.10
C THR A 318 -13.92 -3.82 9.76
N GLY A 319 -14.00 -2.67 9.06
CA GLY A 319 -14.46 -1.40 9.61
C GLY A 319 -13.45 -0.74 10.57
N LEU A 320 -12.18 -1.20 10.57
CA LEU A 320 -11.11 -0.67 11.42
C LEU A 320 -10.27 0.34 10.63
N ASP A 321 -9.95 1.49 11.22
CA ASP A 321 -8.92 2.39 10.71
C ASP A 321 -7.56 1.97 11.27
N LEU A 322 -6.70 1.39 10.41
CA LEU A 322 -5.38 0.88 10.81
C LEU A 322 -4.42 2.01 11.18
N VAL A 323 -4.54 3.18 10.54
CA VAL A 323 -3.73 4.36 10.89
C VAL A 323 -4.11 4.89 12.27
N GLU A 324 -5.41 4.95 12.59
CA GLU A 324 -5.86 5.29 13.94
C GLU A 324 -5.33 4.29 14.97
N ALA A 325 -5.42 2.99 14.68
CA ALA A 325 -4.90 1.96 15.55
C ALA A 325 -3.38 2.12 15.80
N GLN A 326 -2.60 2.46 14.75
CA GLN A 326 -1.17 2.73 14.88
C GLN A 326 -0.90 3.92 15.83
N ILE A 327 -1.62 5.02 15.66
CA ILE A 327 -1.48 6.23 16.49
C ILE A 327 -1.84 5.93 17.95
N ARG A 328 -2.93 5.22 18.21
CA ARG A 328 -3.38 4.84 19.55
C ARG A 328 -2.39 3.90 20.26
N ILE A 329 -1.91 2.88 19.56
CA ILE A 329 -0.88 1.96 20.09
C ILE A 329 0.39 2.72 20.43
N ALA A 330 0.84 3.62 19.56
CA ALA A 330 2.03 4.44 19.79
C ALA A 330 1.85 5.43 20.97
N ALA A 331 0.63 5.90 21.22
CA ALA A 331 0.29 6.69 22.41
C ALA A 331 0.19 5.84 23.69
N GLY A 332 0.37 4.52 23.63
CA GLY A 332 0.33 3.61 24.77
C GLY A 332 -1.06 3.06 25.12
N GLU A 333 -2.04 3.20 24.22
CA GLU A 333 -3.35 2.56 24.41
C GLU A 333 -3.27 1.05 24.17
N ARG A 334 -4.12 0.30 24.89
CA ARG A 334 -4.30 -1.15 24.66
C ARG A 334 -5.25 -1.40 23.51
N LEU A 335 -4.98 -2.46 22.74
CA LEU A 335 -5.94 -2.94 21.75
C LEU A 335 -7.20 -3.47 22.45
N THR A 336 -8.35 -2.96 22.02
CA THR A 336 -9.67 -3.38 22.54
C THR A 336 -10.35 -4.42 21.63
N VAL A 337 -9.73 -4.75 20.49
CA VAL A 337 -10.24 -5.73 19.53
C VAL A 337 -10.14 -7.15 20.13
N PRO A 338 -11.19 -7.99 20.02
CA PRO A 338 -11.13 -9.38 20.51
C PRO A 338 -9.99 -10.19 19.86
N ARG A 339 -9.36 -11.10 20.61
CA ARG A 339 -8.25 -11.96 20.10
C ARG A 339 -8.59 -12.76 18.85
N ARG A 340 -9.87 -13.15 18.69
CA ARG A 340 -10.35 -13.82 17.47
C ARG A 340 -10.34 -12.94 16.22
N GLY A 341 -9.94 -11.68 16.36
CA GLY A 341 -10.00 -10.67 15.30
C GLY A 341 -11.43 -10.25 14.96
N LEU A 342 -11.51 -9.34 13.98
CA LEU A 342 -12.77 -8.99 13.35
C LEU A 342 -12.96 -9.89 12.13
N GLN A 343 -14.14 -10.47 11.99
CA GLN A 343 -14.45 -11.26 10.79
C GLN A 343 -14.64 -10.33 9.59
N PRO A 344 -14.05 -10.63 8.43
CA PRO A 344 -14.27 -9.85 7.22
C PRO A 344 -15.76 -9.86 6.87
N ARG A 345 -16.29 -8.68 6.52
CA ARG A 345 -17.67 -8.52 6.02
C ARG A 345 -17.63 -8.25 4.53
N GLY A 346 -18.07 -9.21 3.73
CA GLY A 346 -18.02 -9.12 2.28
C GLY A 346 -16.58 -9.30 1.74
N TRP A 347 -16.32 -8.65 0.64
CA TRP A 347 -15.08 -8.73 -0.14
C TRP A 347 -14.62 -7.33 -0.53
N ALA A 348 -13.32 -7.07 -0.53
CA ALA A 348 -12.74 -5.82 -1.01
C ALA A 348 -11.61 -6.10 -1.99
N MET A 349 -11.41 -5.17 -2.93
CA MET A 349 -10.32 -5.20 -3.90
C MET A 349 -9.75 -3.80 -4.07
N GLU A 350 -8.43 -3.73 -4.20
CA GLU A 350 -7.67 -2.51 -4.49
C GLU A 350 -6.99 -2.66 -5.85
N CYS A 351 -6.99 -1.60 -6.66
CA CYS A 351 -6.14 -1.44 -7.83
C CYS A 351 -5.21 -0.25 -7.61
N ARG A 352 -3.91 -0.45 -7.80
CA ARG A 352 -2.92 0.64 -7.76
C ARG A 352 -2.93 1.40 -9.07
N ILE A 353 -3.35 2.65 -9.03
CA ILE A 353 -3.36 3.53 -10.19
C ILE A 353 -2.02 4.26 -10.26
N GLN A 354 -1.19 3.85 -11.21
CA GLN A 354 0.18 4.32 -11.37
C GLN A 354 0.31 5.12 -12.67
N ALA A 355 1.21 6.13 -12.67
CA ALA A 355 1.60 6.86 -13.86
C ALA A 355 2.61 6.05 -14.67
N GLU A 356 2.14 5.00 -15.30
CA GLU A 356 2.91 4.06 -16.12
C GLU A 356 2.15 3.71 -17.39
N ASP A 357 2.90 3.40 -18.45
CA ASP A 357 2.35 3.02 -19.74
C ASP A 357 2.43 1.49 -19.94
N PRO A 358 1.32 0.76 -19.74
CA PRO A 358 1.29 -0.70 -19.86
C PRO A 358 1.57 -1.21 -21.28
N GLU A 359 1.25 -0.43 -22.30
CA GLU A 359 1.46 -0.82 -23.70
C GLU A 359 2.94 -0.73 -24.10
N ASN A 360 3.68 0.17 -23.43
CA ASN A 360 5.12 0.34 -23.62
C ASN A 360 5.94 -0.23 -22.44
N GLY A 361 5.57 -1.43 -21.96
CA GLY A 361 6.31 -2.17 -20.93
C GLY A 361 6.28 -1.53 -19.55
N PHE A 362 5.21 -0.81 -19.21
CA PHE A 362 5.03 -0.11 -17.92
C PHE A 362 6.14 0.91 -17.66
N ARG A 363 6.53 1.65 -18.69
CA ARG A 363 7.46 2.77 -18.51
C ARG A 363 6.80 3.86 -17.68
N PRO A 364 7.53 4.47 -16.73
CA PRO A 364 7.04 5.65 -16.02
C PRO A 364 6.61 6.75 -16.98
N SER A 365 5.50 7.39 -16.69
CA SER A 365 4.92 8.48 -17.46
C SER A 365 4.85 9.74 -16.60
N PRO A 366 5.98 10.43 -16.35
CA PRO A 366 5.97 11.68 -15.63
C PRO A 366 5.29 12.77 -16.45
N GLY A 367 4.77 13.81 -15.78
CA GLY A 367 4.14 14.94 -16.44
C GLY A 367 3.03 15.57 -15.62
N ARG A 368 2.38 16.57 -16.20
CA ARG A 368 1.31 17.31 -15.53
C ARG A 368 -0.04 16.64 -15.71
N ILE A 369 -0.75 16.41 -14.60
CA ILE A 369 -2.12 15.92 -14.60
C ILE A 369 -3.05 17.03 -15.07
N ARG A 370 -3.61 16.89 -16.28
CA ARG A 370 -4.52 17.89 -16.89
C ARG A 370 -5.98 17.63 -16.60
N LEU A 371 -6.30 16.41 -16.21
CA LEU A 371 -7.65 15.97 -15.85
C LEU A 371 -7.53 14.93 -14.73
N TYR A 372 -8.30 15.09 -13.66
CA TYR A 372 -8.41 14.11 -12.58
C TYR A 372 -9.84 14.00 -12.10
N ARG A 373 -10.53 12.95 -12.51
CA ARG A 373 -11.91 12.66 -12.11
C ARG A 373 -11.98 11.24 -11.55
N PRO A 374 -11.84 11.09 -10.23
CA PRO A 374 -11.97 9.78 -9.59
C PRO A 374 -13.43 9.31 -9.67
N PRO A 375 -13.67 7.97 -9.68
CA PRO A 375 -15.00 7.42 -9.56
C PRO A 375 -15.56 7.67 -8.16
N GLU A 376 -16.89 7.81 -8.09
CA GLU A 376 -17.62 8.01 -6.84
C GLU A 376 -18.73 6.97 -6.70
N GLY A 377 -19.17 6.73 -5.47
CA GLY A 377 -20.28 5.83 -5.19
C GLY A 377 -20.20 5.16 -3.82
N PRO A 378 -21.30 4.53 -3.37
CA PRO A 378 -21.42 4.04 -1.99
C PRO A 378 -20.48 2.87 -1.64
N ARG A 379 -19.85 2.26 -2.62
CA ARG A 379 -18.92 1.12 -2.45
C ARG A 379 -17.54 1.37 -3.02
N VAL A 380 -17.23 2.64 -3.32
CA VAL A 380 -16.00 3.08 -3.94
C VAL A 380 -15.26 4.01 -2.98
N ARG A 381 -13.97 3.76 -2.80
CA ARG A 381 -13.03 4.62 -2.08
C ARG A 381 -11.83 4.89 -2.97
N VAL A 382 -11.38 6.14 -3.01
CA VAL A 382 -10.15 6.53 -3.68
C VAL A 382 -9.22 7.22 -2.69
N ASP A 383 -8.05 6.63 -2.46
CA ASP A 383 -6.98 7.27 -1.70
C ASP A 383 -6.01 7.91 -2.70
N SER A 384 -6.13 9.21 -2.91
CA SER A 384 -5.34 9.98 -3.88
C SER A 384 -4.14 10.65 -3.25
N GLY A 385 -3.01 10.60 -3.97
CA GLY A 385 -1.80 11.38 -3.71
C GLY A 385 -1.65 12.61 -4.60
N VAL A 386 -2.55 12.78 -5.57
CA VAL A 386 -2.52 13.84 -6.58
C VAL A 386 -3.90 14.45 -6.79
N ALA A 387 -3.93 15.62 -7.42
CA ALA A 387 -5.13 16.31 -7.89
C ALA A 387 -4.90 16.85 -9.31
N GLU A 388 -5.94 17.37 -9.94
CA GLU A 388 -5.83 18.08 -11.21
C GLU A 388 -4.89 19.27 -11.07
N GLY A 389 -3.96 19.41 -12.02
CA GLY A 389 -2.93 20.44 -12.03
C GLY A 389 -1.61 20.04 -11.37
N ASP A 390 -1.56 18.95 -10.61
CA ASP A 390 -0.33 18.46 -9.98
C ASP A 390 0.63 17.89 -11.03
N GLU A 391 1.91 17.87 -10.69
CA GLU A 391 2.97 17.30 -11.51
C GLU A 391 3.44 15.95 -10.96
N VAL A 392 3.50 14.95 -11.82
CA VAL A 392 4.07 13.63 -11.53
C VAL A 392 5.56 13.69 -11.84
N SER A 393 6.35 13.67 -10.79
CA SER A 393 7.81 13.75 -10.86
C SER A 393 8.42 12.39 -11.21
N SER A 394 9.56 12.40 -11.92
CA SER A 394 10.39 11.22 -12.15
C SER A 394 11.30 10.84 -10.97
N TYR A 395 11.32 11.63 -9.91
CA TYR A 395 12.17 11.39 -8.72
C TYR A 395 11.63 10.34 -7.77
N TYR A 396 10.33 10.02 -7.84
CA TYR A 396 9.64 9.18 -6.87
C TYR A 396 8.83 8.08 -7.57
N ASP A 397 8.18 7.27 -6.74
CA ASP A 397 7.25 6.23 -7.18
C ASP A 397 6.12 6.79 -8.05
N SER A 398 5.67 5.98 -9.00
CA SER A 398 4.63 6.32 -9.97
C SER A 398 3.20 6.29 -9.41
N LEU A 399 2.99 5.88 -8.15
CA LEU A 399 1.66 5.71 -7.55
C LEU A 399 0.91 7.04 -7.43
N LEU A 400 -0.19 7.16 -8.16
CA LEU A 400 -1.08 8.32 -8.15
C LEU A 400 -2.19 8.18 -7.12
N ALA A 401 -2.82 7.01 -7.10
CA ALA A 401 -3.96 6.73 -6.25
C ALA A 401 -4.15 5.22 -6.05
N LYS A 402 -4.89 4.87 -5.03
CA LYS A 402 -5.47 3.53 -4.84
C LYS A 402 -6.96 3.62 -5.07
N LEU A 403 -7.47 2.78 -5.95
CA LEU A 403 -8.91 2.60 -6.15
C LEU A 403 -9.35 1.35 -5.41
N ILE A 404 -10.20 1.50 -4.41
CA ILE A 404 -10.66 0.41 -3.55
C ILE A 404 -12.18 0.29 -3.69
N VAL A 405 -12.66 -0.94 -3.86
CA VAL A 405 -14.10 -1.22 -3.91
C VAL A 405 -14.48 -2.34 -2.93
N TRP A 406 -15.73 -2.32 -2.52
CA TRP A 406 -16.32 -3.33 -1.64
C TRP A 406 -17.60 -3.92 -2.23
N GLY A 407 -17.87 -5.19 -1.90
CA GLY A 407 -19.11 -5.88 -2.27
C GLY A 407 -19.41 -7.06 -1.35
N PRO A 408 -20.61 -7.65 -1.45
CA PRO A 408 -20.99 -8.81 -0.63
C PRO A 408 -20.16 -10.05 -0.95
N ASP A 409 -19.69 -10.18 -2.17
CA ASP A 409 -18.90 -11.30 -2.67
C ASP A 409 -17.89 -10.84 -3.73
N ARG A 410 -17.00 -11.73 -4.16
CA ARG A 410 -15.93 -11.45 -5.12
C ARG A 410 -16.46 -11.03 -6.49
N ILE A 411 -17.52 -11.67 -6.98
CA ILE A 411 -18.10 -11.37 -8.30
C ILE A 411 -18.67 -9.95 -8.34
N ALA A 412 -19.38 -9.55 -7.27
CA ALA A 412 -19.89 -8.19 -7.14
C ALA A 412 -18.73 -7.16 -7.09
N VAL A 413 -17.62 -7.49 -6.41
CA VAL A 413 -16.44 -6.61 -6.33
C VAL A 413 -15.75 -6.46 -7.69
N VAL A 414 -15.55 -7.55 -8.45
CA VAL A 414 -14.98 -7.48 -9.81
C VAL A 414 -15.84 -6.60 -10.72
N LYS A 415 -17.16 -6.75 -10.69
CA LYS A 415 -18.09 -5.91 -11.47
C LYS A 415 -18.03 -4.43 -11.05
N THR A 416 -18.00 -4.17 -9.73
CA THR A 416 -17.91 -2.81 -9.20
C THR A 416 -16.58 -2.17 -9.59
N MET A 417 -15.45 -2.92 -9.50
CA MET A 417 -14.13 -2.44 -9.90
C MET A 417 -14.07 -2.13 -11.40
N ALA A 418 -14.64 -2.98 -12.25
CA ALA A 418 -14.71 -2.74 -13.69
C ALA A 418 -15.48 -1.45 -14.01
N ALA A 419 -16.61 -1.20 -13.35
CA ALA A 419 -17.38 0.02 -13.50
C ALA A 419 -16.61 1.26 -13.01
N ALA A 420 -16.01 1.19 -11.82
CA ALA A 420 -15.23 2.28 -11.25
C ALA A 420 -14.00 2.63 -12.11
N LEU A 421 -13.28 1.64 -12.64
CA LEU A 421 -12.19 1.84 -13.60
C LEU A 421 -12.66 2.45 -14.92
N ALA A 422 -13.90 2.16 -15.35
CA ALA A 422 -14.49 2.77 -16.52
C ALA A 422 -14.86 4.25 -16.32
N GLU A 423 -15.15 4.66 -15.11
CA GLU A 423 -15.46 6.05 -14.74
C GLU A 423 -14.20 6.88 -14.45
N PHE A 424 -13.12 6.25 -13.99
CA PHE A 424 -11.90 6.96 -13.60
C PHE A 424 -11.25 7.60 -14.83
N ARG A 425 -11.11 8.92 -14.82
CA ARG A 425 -10.50 9.70 -15.89
C ARG A 425 -9.27 10.44 -15.37
N ILE A 426 -8.11 10.09 -15.91
CA ILE A 426 -6.85 10.79 -15.68
C ILE A 426 -6.28 11.16 -17.05
N GLY A 427 -5.93 12.42 -17.25
CA GLY A 427 -5.37 12.92 -18.49
C GLY A 427 -4.07 13.69 -18.25
N GLY A 428 -3.18 13.68 -19.22
CA GLY A 428 -1.87 14.32 -19.18
C GLY A 428 -0.71 13.36 -18.96
N VAL A 429 -0.98 12.18 -18.39
CA VAL A 429 -0.02 11.07 -18.21
C VAL A 429 -0.67 9.75 -18.60
N ALA A 430 0.11 8.77 -19.05
CA ALA A 430 -0.36 7.39 -19.20
C ALA A 430 -0.53 6.76 -17.82
N THR A 431 -1.50 5.83 -17.70
CA THR A 431 -1.80 5.17 -16.42
C THR A 431 -2.05 3.69 -16.58
N THR A 432 -1.99 2.95 -15.46
CA THR A 432 -2.32 1.52 -15.40
C THR A 432 -3.81 1.20 -15.52
N ILE A 433 -4.71 2.19 -15.62
CA ILE A 433 -6.17 1.98 -15.74
C ILE A 433 -6.53 1.03 -16.89
N PRO A 434 -6.02 1.17 -18.13
CA PRO A 434 -6.33 0.25 -19.22
C PRO A 434 -5.95 -1.19 -18.90
N PHE A 435 -4.80 -1.41 -18.28
CA PHE A 435 -4.35 -2.74 -17.85
C PHE A 435 -5.30 -3.33 -16.80
N HIS A 436 -5.68 -2.56 -15.78
CA HIS A 436 -6.64 -3.03 -14.77
C HIS A 436 -8.00 -3.38 -15.36
N ARG A 437 -8.48 -2.62 -16.33
CA ARG A 437 -9.72 -2.96 -17.07
C ARG A 437 -9.60 -4.30 -17.80
N ARG A 438 -8.45 -4.57 -18.41
CA ARG A 438 -8.16 -5.86 -19.05
C ARG A 438 -8.16 -6.99 -18.03
N VAL A 439 -7.57 -6.79 -16.84
CA VAL A 439 -7.58 -7.77 -15.74
C VAL A 439 -9.01 -8.06 -15.30
N MET A 440 -9.85 -7.04 -15.09
CA MET A 440 -11.23 -7.24 -14.64
C MET A 440 -12.11 -7.97 -15.67
N ALA A 441 -11.73 -7.97 -16.94
CA ALA A 441 -12.42 -8.69 -18.02
C ALA A 441 -11.85 -10.11 -18.26
N ASP A 442 -10.70 -10.45 -17.69
CA ASP A 442 -10.05 -11.74 -17.91
C ASP A 442 -10.75 -12.87 -17.17
N ALA A 443 -11.06 -13.96 -17.90
CA ALA A 443 -11.80 -15.10 -17.36
C ALA A 443 -11.04 -15.84 -16.25
N ASP A 444 -9.70 -15.93 -16.32
CA ASP A 444 -8.89 -16.59 -15.29
C ASP A 444 -8.91 -15.75 -14.00
N PHE A 445 -8.80 -14.41 -14.12
CA PHE A 445 -8.95 -13.51 -12.97
C PHE A 445 -10.33 -13.63 -12.33
N ILE A 446 -11.39 -13.58 -13.13
CA ILE A 446 -12.79 -13.70 -12.64
C ILE A 446 -12.98 -15.01 -11.86
N ARG A 447 -12.41 -16.12 -12.35
CA ARG A 447 -12.45 -17.43 -11.67
C ARG A 447 -11.51 -17.53 -10.46
N GLY A 448 -10.64 -16.56 -10.24
CA GLY A 448 -9.63 -16.59 -9.18
C GLY A 448 -8.43 -17.51 -9.50
N VAL A 449 -8.19 -17.84 -10.75
CA VAL A 449 -7.04 -18.64 -11.22
C VAL A 449 -5.87 -17.70 -11.48
N ILE A 450 -5.22 -17.29 -10.39
CA ILE A 450 -4.10 -16.33 -10.41
C ILE A 450 -2.91 -16.89 -9.63
N ASP A 451 -1.73 -16.48 -9.99
CA ASP A 451 -0.45 -16.73 -9.31
C ASP A 451 0.52 -15.59 -9.59
N THR A 452 1.73 -15.62 -9.03
CA THR A 452 2.73 -14.56 -9.19
C THR A 452 3.24 -14.37 -10.64
N GLY A 453 2.99 -15.31 -11.55
CA GLY A 453 3.31 -15.21 -12.98
C GLY A 453 2.10 -14.83 -13.85
N TYR A 454 0.95 -14.52 -13.26
CA TYR A 454 -0.29 -14.23 -13.98
C TYR A 454 -0.15 -13.01 -14.92
N VAL A 455 0.47 -11.94 -14.45
CA VAL A 455 0.60 -10.68 -15.21
C VAL A 455 1.42 -10.89 -16.48
N GLU A 456 2.54 -11.59 -16.39
CA GLU A 456 3.40 -11.90 -17.53
C GLU A 456 2.63 -12.71 -18.59
N ARG A 457 1.86 -13.72 -18.16
CA ARG A 457 1.02 -14.51 -19.07
C ARG A 457 -0.09 -13.67 -19.69
N LEU A 458 -0.72 -12.78 -18.93
CA LEU A 458 -1.76 -11.90 -19.45
C LEU A 458 -1.19 -10.92 -20.50
N ILE A 459 -0.02 -10.34 -20.25
CA ILE A 459 0.65 -9.43 -21.20
C ILE A 459 1.04 -10.18 -22.48
N ALA A 460 1.54 -11.40 -22.36
CA ALA A 460 1.94 -12.23 -23.52
C ALA A 460 0.76 -12.66 -24.41
N ARG A 461 -0.48 -12.64 -23.89
CA ARG A 461 -1.68 -12.87 -24.71
C ARG A 461 -1.89 -11.68 -25.63
N LYS A 462 -1.75 -11.90 -26.94
CA LYS A 462 -2.03 -10.85 -27.94
C LYS A 462 -3.46 -10.33 -27.75
N VAL A 463 -3.60 -9.03 -27.61
CA VAL A 463 -4.90 -8.38 -27.82
C VAL A 463 -5.20 -8.53 -29.29
N PRO A 464 -6.40 -8.99 -29.70
CA PRO A 464 -6.76 -8.97 -31.11
C PRO A 464 -6.56 -7.54 -31.63
N GLU A 465 -5.74 -7.38 -32.67
CA GLU A 465 -5.62 -6.10 -33.36
C GLU A 465 -7.02 -5.75 -33.86
N LEU A 466 -7.50 -4.56 -33.53
CA LEU A 466 -8.69 -4.03 -34.18
C LEU A 466 -8.40 -4.03 -35.67
N ASP A 467 -9.33 -4.56 -36.46
CA ASP A 467 -9.29 -4.43 -37.91
C ASP A 467 -9.11 -2.94 -38.24
N SER A 468 -8.16 -2.62 -39.11
CA SER A 468 -7.82 -1.24 -39.46
C SER A 468 -9.02 -0.43 -39.95
N GLU A 469 -10.03 -1.09 -40.55
CA GLU A 469 -11.30 -0.46 -40.92
C GLU A 469 -12.14 -0.11 -39.69
N LEU A 470 -12.20 -0.98 -38.68
CA LEU A 470 -12.89 -0.71 -37.40
C LEU A 470 -12.20 0.38 -36.60
N GLU A 471 -10.87 0.45 -36.63
CA GLU A 471 -10.10 1.51 -35.99
C GLU A 471 -10.37 2.88 -36.64
N ALA A 472 -10.39 2.93 -37.99
CA ALA A 472 -10.73 4.13 -38.73
C ALA A 472 -12.18 4.59 -38.47
N VAL A 473 -13.14 3.66 -38.44
CA VAL A 473 -14.54 3.95 -38.09
C VAL A 473 -14.67 4.46 -36.65
N ALA A 474 -13.96 3.84 -35.70
CA ALA A 474 -13.97 4.29 -34.30
C ALA A 474 -13.36 5.70 -34.16
N LEU A 475 -12.28 6.00 -34.88
CA LEU A 475 -11.64 7.33 -34.89
C LEU A 475 -12.58 8.41 -35.46
N VAL A 476 -13.23 8.11 -36.60
CA VAL A 476 -14.22 9.02 -37.22
C VAL A 476 -15.41 9.23 -36.28
N ALA A 477 -15.96 8.18 -35.68
CA ALA A 477 -17.03 8.27 -34.72
C ALA A 477 -16.64 9.07 -33.48
N ALA A 478 -15.46 8.86 -32.91
CA ALA A 478 -14.94 9.60 -31.77
C ALA A 478 -14.76 11.09 -32.11
N THR A 479 -14.20 11.40 -33.29
CA THR A 479 -14.02 12.77 -33.77
C THR A 479 -15.35 13.48 -33.97
N HIS A 480 -16.32 12.79 -34.58
CA HIS A 480 -17.67 13.31 -34.79
C HIS A 480 -18.38 13.57 -33.43
N PHE A 481 -18.29 12.64 -32.49
CA PHE A 481 -18.85 12.78 -31.13
C PHE A 481 -18.20 13.94 -30.37
N HIS A 482 -16.88 14.09 -30.47
CA HIS A 482 -16.14 15.20 -29.87
C HIS A 482 -16.58 16.55 -30.44
N GLN A 483 -16.73 16.65 -31.78
CA GLN A 483 -17.21 17.86 -32.47
C GLN A 483 -18.65 18.19 -32.11
N GLN A 484 -19.52 17.19 -31.97
CA GLN A 484 -20.91 17.40 -31.53
C GLN A 484 -21.00 17.78 -30.04
N GLY A 485 -20.15 17.20 -29.18
CA GLY A 485 -20.06 17.56 -27.77
C GLY A 485 -19.61 19.00 -27.55
N ALA A 486 -18.64 19.48 -28.35
CA ALA A 486 -18.20 20.86 -28.33
C ALA A 486 -19.30 21.86 -28.81
N ARG A 487 -20.22 21.42 -29.67
CA ARG A 487 -21.34 22.24 -30.13
C ARG A 487 -22.57 22.25 -29.19
N ARG A 488 -22.65 21.33 -28.23
CA ARG A 488 -23.78 21.17 -27.30
C ARG A 488 -23.56 21.74 -25.91
N ILE A 489 -22.67 22.70 -25.71
CA ILE A 489 -22.78 23.61 -24.57
C ILE A 489 -23.85 24.68 -24.98
N LEU A 490 -25.08 24.24 -25.17
CA LEU A 490 -26.17 25.16 -25.02
C LEU A 490 -26.20 25.59 -23.57
N PRO A 491 -26.11 26.90 -23.25
CA PRO A 491 -26.38 27.34 -21.90
C PRO A 491 -27.78 26.81 -21.57
N ILE A 492 -27.87 25.90 -20.62
CA ILE A 492 -29.13 25.54 -20.02
C ILE A 492 -29.66 26.86 -19.44
N ARG A 493 -30.46 27.60 -20.18
CA ARG A 493 -31.37 28.60 -19.61
C ARG A 493 -32.29 27.78 -18.71
N ARG A 494 -31.83 27.55 -17.47
CA ARG A 494 -32.73 27.15 -16.41
C ARG A 494 -33.73 28.31 -16.34
N ALA A 495 -34.91 28.14 -16.93
CA ALA A 495 -36.04 28.94 -16.54
C ALA A 495 -36.03 28.87 -15.00
N ALA A 496 -35.84 30.01 -14.36
CA ALA A 496 -35.79 30.05 -12.91
C ALA A 496 -37.09 29.43 -12.42
N GLY A 497 -37.01 28.24 -11.82
CA GLY A 497 -38.23 27.57 -11.32
C GLY A 497 -38.91 28.49 -10.30
N ALA A 498 -40.21 28.35 -10.11
CA ALA A 498 -40.99 29.16 -9.19
C ALA A 498 -40.33 29.30 -7.80
N TRP A 499 -39.65 28.28 -7.35
CA TRP A 499 -38.84 28.28 -6.11
C TRP A 499 -37.63 29.22 -6.15
N THR A 500 -36.92 29.30 -7.28
CA THR A 500 -35.77 30.20 -7.44
C THR A 500 -36.23 31.67 -7.53
N LEU A 501 -37.37 31.93 -8.15
CA LEU A 501 -37.98 33.25 -8.19
C LEU A 501 -38.54 33.65 -6.82
N ALA A 502 -39.24 32.76 -6.11
CA ALA A 502 -39.70 32.98 -4.75
C ALA A 502 -38.54 33.23 -3.75
N GLY A 503 -37.44 32.48 -3.87
CA GLY A 503 -36.24 32.68 -3.05
C GLY A 503 -35.58 34.05 -3.31
N ARG A 504 -35.49 34.50 -4.55
CA ARG A 504 -34.98 35.83 -4.92
C ARG A 504 -35.87 36.94 -4.40
N HIS A 505 -37.18 36.79 -4.53
CA HIS A 505 -38.16 37.75 -4.02
C HIS A 505 -38.13 37.84 -2.50
N ALA A 506 -38.02 36.72 -1.77
CA ALA A 506 -37.86 36.69 -0.33
C ALA A 506 -36.53 37.32 0.14
N ALA A 507 -35.45 37.14 -0.62
CA ALA A 507 -34.16 37.77 -0.34
C ALA A 507 -34.20 39.29 -0.53
N GLN A 508 -34.89 39.78 -1.58
CA GLN A 508 -35.10 41.20 -1.82
C GLN A 508 -35.96 41.86 -0.73
N LEU A 509 -37.01 41.20 -0.27
CA LEU A 509 -37.84 41.66 0.85
C LEU A 509 -37.05 41.72 2.15
N ARG A 510 -36.20 40.75 2.43
CA ARG A 510 -35.32 40.78 3.62
C ARG A 510 -34.25 41.87 3.52
N ALA A 511 -33.68 42.13 2.35
CA ALA A 511 -32.70 43.21 2.15
C ALA A 511 -33.35 44.60 2.34
N GLY A 512 -34.64 44.76 2.00
CA GLY A 512 -35.40 45.97 2.25
C GLY A 512 -35.77 46.19 3.73
N LEU A 513 -35.87 45.10 4.51
CA LEU A 513 -36.21 45.16 5.95
C LEU A 513 -34.97 45.33 6.87
N CYS A 514 -33.76 45.13 6.35
CA CYS A 514 -32.51 45.24 7.08
C CYS A 514 -31.72 46.51 6.72
N ASN A 515 -32.36 47.66 6.62
CA ASN A 515 -31.66 48.95 6.62
C ASN A 515 -31.94 49.72 7.91
N PRO A 516 -31.18 49.50 9.02
CA PRO A 516 -31.38 50.17 10.29
C PRO A 516 -30.86 51.62 10.33
N TRP A 517 -30.33 52.14 9.20
CA TRP A 517 -29.75 53.49 9.13
C TRP A 517 -30.40 54.37 8.07
N GLY A 518 -31.71 54.39 8.05
CA GLY A 518 -32.46 55.40 7.31
C GLY A 518 -32.26 56.76 7.98
N LYS A 519 -31.31 57.56 7.52
CA LYS A 519 -31.30 59.00 7.84
C LYS A 519 -32.47 59.67 7.14
N ARG A 520 -33.22 60.44 7.98
CA ARG A 520 -34.15 61.48 7.52
C ARG A 520 -33.43 62.52 6.67
#